data_6da78412072581306dc6aebf6907bfdc
#
_entry.id   6da78412072581306dc6aebf6907bfdc
#
_cell.length_a   1.000
_cell.length_b   1.000
_cell.length_c   1.000
_cell.angle_alpha   90.00
_cell.angle_beta   90.00
_cell.angle_gamma   90.00
#
_symmetry.space_group_name_H-M   'P 1'
#
loop_
_entity.id
_entity.type
_entity.pdbx_description
1 polymer ?
#
loop_
_entity_poly.entity_id
_entity_poly.type
_entity_poly.pdbx_seq_one_letter_code
_entity_poly.pdbx_strand_id
1 'polypeptide(L)'
;LLPPQSVGVTFLYSFINIPLTMVLSFLLALFLNQKLKGIKVFRTLYYLPVVIPTVIYGLLWRNFTDVQYGLANSVLNNIGLGSFPFLTSENTAMITLIFLNLFGLGGGMVLWIASLNGISPELYEACDLEGASWWQKLVSITVPMCSPMIFYNLIMGIIGSLQTFGNVFVLTNGRAGPNNSLLFFVMNIYFTAFSTSPEIGYASALSWILFLI
;
A
#
# COMPACT_ATOMS: atom_id res chain seq x y z
N LEU A 1 -17.80 -16.58 -16.95
CA LEU A 1 -18.01 -16.47 -15.52
C LEU A 1 -16.81 -15.76 -14.89
N LEU A 2 -17.08 -14.75 -14.03
CA LEU A 2 -16.00 -14.05 -13.30
C LEU A 2 -15.21 -15.07 -12.47
N PRO A 3 -13.87 -15.06 -12.49
CA PRO A 3 -13.07 -15.95 -11.66
C PRO A 3 -13.19 -15.51 -10.19
N PRO A 4 -13.95 -16.22 -9.35
CA PRO A 4 -14.33 -15.78 -8.02
C PRO A 4 -13.11 -15.55 -7.12
N GLN A 5 -12.05 -16.31 -7.35
CA GLN A 5 -10.82 -16.20 -6.56
C GLN A 5 -10.10 -14.86 -6.78
N SER A 6 -9.94 -14.40 -8.03
CA SER A 6 -9.24 -13.14 -8.32
C SER A 6 -10.01 -11.92 -7.84
N VAL A 7 -11.34 -11.96 -7.92
CA VAL A 7 -12.21 -10.93 -7.34
C VAL A 7 -12.03 -10.90 -5.83
N GLY A 8 -12.15 -12.06 -5.16
CA GLY A 8 -12.02 -12.16 -3.71
C GLY A 8 -10.65 -11.67 -3.20
N VAL A 9 -9.57 -12.08 -3.84
CA VAL A 9 -8.19 -11.64 -3.50
C VAL A 9 -8.06 -10.13 -3.62
N THR A 10 -8.55 -9.55 -4.72
CA THR A 10 -8.45 -8.11 -4.97
C THR A 10 -9.26 -7.30 -3.95
N PHE A 11 -10.51 -7.70 -3.68
CA PHE A 11 -11.35 -7.00 -2.70
C PHE A 11 -10.81 -7.15 -1.27
N LEU A 12 -10.37 -8.35 -0.86
CA LEU A 12 -9.78 -8.56 0.45
C LEU A 12 -8.53 -7.69 0.66
N TYR A 13 -7.65 -7.67 -0.33
CA TYR A 13 -6.47 -6.80 -0.30
C TYR A 13 -6.88 -5.33 -0.20
N SER A 14 -7.79 -4.86 -1.04
CA SER A 14 -8.24 -3.47 -1.06
C SER A 14 -8.82 -3.05 0.29
N PHE A 15 -9.69 -3.89 0.85
CA PHE A 15 -10.37 -3.60 2.11
C PHE A 15 -9.40 -3.48 3.29
N ILE A 16 -8.32 -4.24 3.30
CA ILE A 16 -7.30 -4.17 4.35
C ILE A 16 -6.27 -3.08 4.05
N ASN A 17 -5.75 -3.05 2.83
CA ASN A 17 -4.62 -2.20 2.47
C ASN A 17 -4.99 -0.70 2.45
N ILE A 18 -6.17 -0.34 1.92
CA ILE A 18 -6.56 1.08 1.79
C ILE A 18 -6.68 1.76 3.17
N PRO A 19 -7.49 1.28 4.13
CA PRO A 19 -7.57 1.91 5.43
C PRO A 19 -6.21 1.92 6.16
N LEU A 20 -5.47 0.83 6.08
CA LEU A 20 -4.18 0.71 6.73
C LEU A 20 -3.16 1.73 6.21
N THR A 21 -3.01 1.84 4.89
CA THR A 21 -2.09 2.81 4.27
C THR A 21 -2.55 4.25 4.48
N MET A 22 -3.84 4.53 4.44
CA MET A 22 -4.39 5.87 4.71
C MET A 22 -4.09 6.30 6.15
N VAL A 23 -4.42 5.46 7.13
CA VAL A 23 -4.20 5.78 8.55
C VAL A 23 -2.71 5.92 8.84
N LEU A 24 -1.88 4.98 8.41
CA LEU A 24 -0.45 5.02 8.68
C LEU A 24 0.27 6.17 7.98
N SER A 25 -0.09 6.49 6.73
CA SER A 25 0.48 7.65 6.02
C SER A 25 0.05 8.97 6.65
N PHE A 26 -1.18 9.07 7.14
CA PHE A 26 -1.67 10.23 7.90
C PHE A 26 -0.93 10.40 9.23
N LEU A 27 -0.80 9.33 10.02
CA LEU A 27 -0.04 9.35 11.28
C LEU A 27 1.43 9.72 11.04
N LEU A 28 2.03 9.16 10.01
CA LEU A 28 3.40 9.50 9.60
C LEU A 28 3.52 10.99 9.22
N ALA A 29 2.53 11.52 8.50
CA ALA A 29 2.49 12.93 8.14
C ALA A 29 2.34 13.84 9.37
N LEU A 30 1.47 13.49 10.32
CA LEU A 30 1.33 14.23 11.59
C LEU A 30 2.66 14.26 12.36
N PHE A 31 3.35 13.13 12.44
CA PHE A 31 4.66 13.05 13.08
C PHE A 31 5.73 13.88 12.35
N LEU A 32 5.78 13.78 11.03
CA LEU A 32 6.76 14.49 10.22
C LEU A 32 6.40 15.94 9.90
N ASN A 33 5.19 16.41 10.25
CA ASN A 33 4.80 17.81 10.08
C ASN A 33 5.21 18.72 11.25
N GLN A 34 5.85 18.16 12.27
CA GLN A 34 6.34 18.93 13.41
C GLN A 34 7.55 19.80 13.02
N LYS A 35 7.73 20.93 13.74
CA LYS A 35 8.85 21.87 13.54
C LYS A 35 10.10 21.42 14.32
N LEU A 36 10.60 20.19 14.05
CA LEU A 36 11.78 19.63 14.71
C LEU A 36 13.03 19.76 13.81
N LYS A 37 14.18 19.93 14.44
CA LYS A 37 15.48 19.91 13.73
C LYS A 37 15.70 18.51 13.13
N GLY A 38 16.10 18.46 11.85
CA GLY A 38 16.37 17.19 11.15
C GLY A 38 15.16 16.52 10.49
N ILE A 39 13.92 16.99 10.71
CA ILE A 39 12.71 16.38 10.15
C ILE A 39 12.74 16.26 8.61
N LYS A 40 13.45 17.18 7.93
CA LYS A 40 13.63 17.14 6.47
C LYS A 40 14.34 15.87 6.00
N VAL A 41 15.34 15.41 6.76
CA VAL A 41 16.08 14.17 6.45
C VAL A 41 15.14 12.96 6.56
N PHE A 42 14.32 12.90 7.61
CA PHE A 42 13.34 11.83 7.76
C PHE A 42 12.30 11.83 6.64
N ARG A 43 11.78 13.01 6.24
CA ARG A 43 10.88 13.11 5.07
C ARG A 43 11.53 12.55 3.81
N THR A 44 12.79 12.88 3.55
CA THR A 44 13.53 12.35 2.40
C THR A 44 13.71 10.84 2.48
N LEU A 45 14.07 10.29 3.64
CA LEU A 45 14.24 8.85 3.83
C LEU A 45 12.93 8.07 3.61
N TYR A 46 11.80 8.57 4.13
CA TYR A 46 10.49 7.93 3.91
C TYR A 46 9.99 8.08 2.48
N TYR A 47 10.40 9.14 1.77
CA TYR A 47 10.04 9.33 0.37
C TYR A 47 10.92 8.51 -0.60
N LEU A 48 12.13 8.15 -0.19
CA LEU A 48 13.10 7.44 -1.04
C LEU A 48 12.53 6.18 -1.71
N PRO A 49 11.79 5.29 -1.00
CA PRO A 49 11.22 4.09 -1.63
C PRO A 49 10.24 4.38 -2.78
N VAL A 50 9.57 5.54 -2.75
CA VAL A 50 8.58 5.93 -3.77
C VAL A 50 9.25 6.26 -5.12
N VAL A 51 10.51 6.67 -5.09
CA VAL A 51 11.28 7.01 -6.31
C VAL A 51 11.81 5.76 -7.00
N ILE A 52 11.86 4.62 -6.30
CA ILE A 52 12.37 3.37 -6.86
C ILE A 52 11.35 2.83 -7.89
N PRO A 53 11.79 2.51 -9.13
CA PRO A 53 10.91 1.89 -10.12
C PRO A 53 10.30 0.59 -9.59
N THR A 54 9.02 0.38 -9.87
CA THR A 54 8.21 -0.75 -9.37
C THR A 54 8.87 -2.11 -9.57
N VAL A 55 9.50 -2.32 -10.71
CA VAL A 55 10.19 -3.60 -11.01
C VAL A 55 11.39 -3.82 -10.09
N ILE A 56 12.21 -2.78 -9.91
CA ILE A 56 13.39 -2.84 -9.01
C ILE A 56 12.94 -3.06 -7.57
N TYR A 57 11.90 -2.34 -7.13
CA TYR A 57 11.29 -2.50 -5.83
C TYR A 57 10.83 -3.95 -5.59
N GLY A 58 10.10 -4.53 -6.55
CA GLY A 58 9.66 -5.93 -6.47
C GLY A 58 10.82 -6.92 -6.41
N LEU A 59 11.88 -6.73 -7.22
CA LEU A 59 13.06 -7.59 -7.19
C LEU A 59 13.83 -7.51 -5.86
N LEU A 60 14.00 -6.30 -5.32
CA LEU A 60 14.66 -6.10 -4.03
C LEU A 60 13.92 -6.86 -2.92
N TRP A 61 12.59 -6.69 -2.84
CA TRP A 61 11.78 -7.35 -1.82
C TRP A 61 11.72 -8.85 -2.00
N ARG A 62 11.62 -9.34 -3.24
CA ARG A 62 11.67 -10.77 -3.52
C ARG A 62 12.97 -11.40 -3.01
N ASN A 63 14.12 -10.79 -3.30
CA ASN A 63 15.42 -11.28 -2.83
C ASN A 63 15.56 -11.12 -1.31
N PHE A 64 15.05 -10.03 -0.74
CA PHE A 64 15.09 -9.79 0.71
C PHE A 64 14.27 -10.82 1.50
N THR A 65 13.12 -11.23 0.98
CA THR A 65 12.20 -12.18 1.62
C THR A 65 12.41 -13.65 1.19
N ASP A 66 13.42 -13.94 0.39
CA ASP A 66 13.71 -15.32 -0.04
C ASP A 66 13.96 -16.25 1.15
N VAL A 67 13.42 -17.48 1.06
CA VAL A 67 13.48 -18.44 2.18
C VAL A 67 14.89 -18.96 2.42
N GLN A 68 15.68 -19.13 1.37
CA GLN A 68 17.00 -19.76 1.45
C GLN A 68 18.15 -18.77 1.69
N TYR A 69 18.17 -17.66 0.96
CA TYR A 69 19.27 -16.68 0.97
C TYR A 69 18.84 -15.25 1.32
N GLY A 70 17.56 -15.04 1.61
CA GLY A 70 17.06 -13.71 1.92
C GLY A 70 17.53 -13.18 3.26
N LEU A 71 17.86 -11.88 3.29
CA LEU A 71 18.34 -11.21 4.51
C LEU A 71 17.30 -11.27 5.64
N ALA A 72 16.00 -11.20 5.33
CA ALA A 72 14.95 -11.31 6.33
C ALA A 72 15.03 -12.65 7.08
N ASN A 73 15.14 -13.76 6.36
CA ASN A 73 15.24 -15.09 6.96
C ASN A 73 16.60 -15.34 7.62
N SER A 74 17.68 -14.76 7.10
CA SER A 74 18.98 -14.80 7.78
C SER A 74 18.93 -14.15 9.17
N VAL A 75 18.28 -12.99 9.29
CA VAL A 75 18.08 -12.33 10.58
C VAL A 75 17.20 -13.18 11.51
N LEU A 76 16.04 -13.69 11.01
CA LEU A 76 15.13 -14.51 11.80
C LEU A 76 15.81 -15.77 12.34
N ASN A 77 16.62 -16.45 11.53
CA ASN A 77 17.37 -17.63 11.93
C ASN A 77 18.42 -17.29 13.00
N ASN A 78 19.12 -16.17 12.87
CA ASN A 78 20.13 -15.75 13.84
C ASN A 78 19.56 -15.43 15.23
N ILE A 79 18.30 -14.95 15.29
CA ILE A 79 17.61 -14.69 16.56
C ILE A 79 16.79 -15.91 17.06
N GLY A 80 16.92 -17.07 16.39
CA GLY A 80 16.31 -18.33 16.82
C GLY A 80 14.82 -18.51 16.47
N LEU A 81 14.25 -17.65 15.63
CA LEU A 81 12.82 -17.74 15.22
C LEU A 81 12.59 -18.70 14.05
N GLY A 82 13.65 -19.22 13.41
CA GLY A 82 13.54 -20.07 12.23
C GLY A 82 13.16 -19.30 10.95
N SER A 83 13.09 -20.04 9.82
CA SER A 83 12.74 -19.43 8.53
C SER A 83 11.25 -19.21 8.40
N PHE A 84 10.86 -18.02 7.94
CA PHE A 84 9.46 -17.63 7.71
C PHE A 84 9.15 -17.68 6.21
N PRO A 85 8.06 -18.36 5.78
CA PRO A 85 7.71 -18.53 4.37
C PRO A 85 6.96 -17.30 3.83
N PHE A 86 7.61 -16.15 3.73
CA PHE A 86 7.02 -14.87 3.38
C PHE A 86 6.07 -14.94 2.17
N LEU A 87 6.60 -15.36 1.01
CA LEU A 87 5.87 -15.39 -0.27
C LEU A 87 5.62 -16.83 -0.78
N THR A 88 6.07 -17.83 -0.03
CA THR A 88 6.01 -19.25 -0.45
C THR A 88 4.84 -20.02 0.17
N SER A 89 4.13 -19.44 1.14
CA SER A 89 2.91 -20.00 1.73
C SER A 89 1.70 -19.12 1.39
N GLU A 90 0.56 -19.76 1.09
CA GLU A 90 -0.70 -19.06 0.79
C GLU A 90 -1.19 -18.20 1.96
N ASN A 91 -0.99 -18.66 3.19
CA ASN A 91 -1.43 -17.96 4.40
C ASN A 91 -0.61 -16.70 4.71
N THR A 92 0.65 -16.64 4.26
CA THR A 92 1.56 -15.52 4.57
C THR A 92 1.75 -14.56 3.41
N ALA A 93 1.51 -15.00 2.18
CA ALA A 93 1.79 -14.21 0.98
C ALA A 93 1.03 -12.88 0.94
N MET A 94 -0.27 -12.87 1.27
CA MET A 94 -1.10 -11.66 1.31
C MET A 94 -0.64 -10.69 2.40
N ILE A 95 -0.39 -11.19 3.61
CA ILE A 95 0.09 -10.40 4.75
C ILE A 95 1.45 -9.78 4.41
N THR A 96 2.35 -10.57 3.83
CA THR A 96 3.67 -10.11 3.38
C THR A 96 3.54 -9.00 2.34
N LEU A 97 2.67 -9.15 1.34
CA LEU A 97 2.43 -8.13 0.32
C LEU A 97 1.94 -6.82 0.95
N ILE A 98 0.98 -6.87 1.88
CA ILE A 98 0.48 -5.69 2.59
C ILE A 98 1.62 -5.04 3.39
N PHE A 99 2.40 -5.84 4.13
CA PHE A 99 3.54 -5.33 4.89
C PHE A 99 4.58 -4.64 4.00
N LEU A 100 4.94 -5.25 2.87
CA LEU A 100 5.87 -4.66 1.92
C LEU A 100 5.35 -3.33 1.36
N ASN A 101 4.03 -3.22 1.13
CA ASN A 101 3.43 -1.99 0.64
C ASN A 101 3.54 -0.82 1.64
N LEU A 102 3.63 -1.11 2.94
CA LEU A 102 3.82 -0.08 3.97
C LEU A 102 5.17 0.67 3.86
N PHE A 103 6.17 0.11 3.22
CA PHE A 103 7.41 0.83 2.93
C PHE A 103 7.22 1.94 1.88
N GLY A 104 6.13 1.91 1.12
CA GLY A 104 5.76 2.92 0.13
C GLY A 104 4.90 4.08 0.67
N LEU A 105 4.68 4.20 1.99
CA LEU A 105 3.82 5.22 2.61
C LEU A 105 4.26 6.66 2.34
N GLY A 106 5.52 6.87 1.94
CA GLY A 106 6.08 8.20 1.70
C GLY A 106 5.32 9.04 0.67
N GLY A 107 4.72 8.41 -0.35
CA GLY A 107 3.89 9.10 -1.34
C GLY A 107 2.64 9.74 -0.71
N GLY A 108 1.88 8.96 0.03
CA GLY A 108 0.71 9.44 0.77
C GLY A 108 1.07 10.46 1.83
N MET A 109 2.17 10.25 2.57
CA MET A 109 2.68 11.18 3.57
C MET A 109 2.87 12.60 3.03
N VAL A 110 3.45 12.76 1.83
CA VAL A 110 3.69 14.08 1.23
C VAL A 110 2.37 14.81 0.95
N LEU A 111 1.38 14.11 0.43
CA LEU A 111 0.04 14.66 0.19
C LEU A 111 -0.65 15.09 1.49
N TRP A 112 -0.54 14.27 2.53
CA TRP A 112 -1.06 14.61 3.85
C TRP A 112 -0.37 15.82 4.46
N ILE A 113 0.96 15.94 4.35
CA ILE A 113 1.71 17.12 4.83
C ILE A 113 1.23 18.39 4.10
N ALA A 114 1.00 18.32 2.79
CA ALA A 114 0.47 19.44 2.03
C ALA A 114 -0.91 19.87 2.53
N SER A 115 -1.80 18.92 2.79
CA SER A 115 -3.14 19.17 3.35
C SER A 115 -3.07 19.78 4.75
N LEU A 116 -2.23 19.23 5.64
CA LEU A 116 -2.03 19.73 7.00
C LEU A 116 -1.49 21.16 7.03
N ASN A 117 -0.59 21.50 6.11
CA ASN A 117 -0.05 22.86 5.99
C ASN A 117 -1.07 23.87 5.42
N GLY A 118 -2.15 23.41 4.80
CA GLY A 118 -3.25 24.25 4.33
C GLY A 118 -4.22 24.69 5.42
N ILE A 119 -4.14 24.11 6.63
CA ILE A 119 -5.00 24.48 7.76
C ILE A 119 -4.46 25.78 8.40
N SER A 120 -5.32 26.79 8.57
CA SER A 120 -4.92 28.05 9.21
C SER A 120 -4.44 27.83 10.65
N PRO A 121 -3.26 28.35 11.02
CA PRO A 121 -2.76 28.29 12.40
C PRO A 121 -3.71 28.91 13.42
N GLU A 122 -4.47 29.95 13.02
CA GLU A 122 -5.44 30.65 13.88
C GLU A 122 -6.49 29.72 14.49
N LEU A 123 -6.89 28.66 13.76
CA LEU A 123 -7.83 27.67 14.26
C LEU A 123 -7.25 26.90 15.45
N TYR A 124 -5.97 26.57 15.37
CA TYR A 124 -5.29 25.86 16.47
C TYR A 124 -5.06 26.80 17.68
N GLU A 125 -4.71 28.05 17.41
CA GLU A 125 -4.51 29.08 18.46
C GLU A 125 -5.81 29.35 19.21
N ALA A 126 -6.95 29.48 18.50
CA ALA A 126 -8.25 29.63 19.12
C ALA A 126 -8.60 28.44 20.05
N CYS A 127 -8.34 27.22 19.61
CA CYS A 127 -8.54 26.03 20.44
C CYS A 127 -7.58 25.96 21.63
N ASP A 128 -6.38 26.49 21.50
CA ASP A 128 -5.42 26.56 22.61
C ASP A 128 -5.91 27.53 23.70
N LEU A 129 -6.52 28.63 23.31
CA LEU A 129 -7.14 29.58 24.26
C LEU A 129 -8.34 28.97 25.00
N GLU A 130 -9.08 28.07 24.37
CA GLU A 130 -10.18 27.33 24.99
C GLU A 130 -9.73 26.11 25.81
N GLY A 131 -8.42 25.83 25.85
CA GLY A 131 -7.84 24.69 26.60
C GLY A 131 -8.09 23.33 25.97
N ALA A 132 -8.33 23.26 24.65
CA ALA A 132 -8.57 22.00 23.93
C ALA A 132 -7.34 21.09 23.95
N SER A 133 -7.55 19.82 24.28
CA SER A 133 -6.52 18.79 24.24
C SER A 133 -6.08 18.48 22.78
N TRP A 134 -4.92 17.83 22.63
CA TRP A 134 -4.42 17.40 21.32
C TRP A 134 -5.44 16.52 20.55
N TRP A 135 -6.12 15.60 21.23
CA TRP A 135 -7.15 14.76 20.62
C TRP A 135 -8.37 15.56 20.14
N GLN A 136 -8.79 16.55 20.90
CA GLN A 136 -9.89 17.43 20.51
C GLN A 136 -9.54 18.22 19.26
N LYS A 137 -8.33 18.80 19.18
CA LYS A 137 -7.84 19.48 17.98
C LYS A 137 -7.74 18.53 16.78
N LEU A 138 -7.24 17.31 16.99
CA LEU A 138 -7.14 16.31 15.93
C LEU A 138 -8.52 15.97 15.35
N VAL A 139 -9.49 15.65 16.19
CA VAL A 139 -10.81 15.17 15.77
C VAL A 139 -11.71 16.31 15.29
N SER A 140 -11.66 17.48 15.94
CA SER A 140 -12.59 18.58 15.64
C SER A 140 -12.08 19.57 14.58
N ILE A 141 -10.75 19.63 14.34
CA ILE A 141 -10.17 20.53 13.35
C ILE A 141 -9.42 19.75 12.27
N THR A 142 -8.37 19.02 12.67
CA THR A 142 -7.42 18.46 11.71
C THR A 142 -8.10 17.47 10.75
N VAL A 143 -8.82 16.48 11.28
CA VAL A 143 -9.49 15.46 10.46
C VAL A 143 -10.60 16.06 9.58
N PRO A 144 -11.52 16.91 10.09
CA PRO A 144 -12.53 17.55 9.24
C PRO A 144 -11.93 18.46 8.15
N MET A 145 -10.91 19.24 8.47
CA MET A 145 -10.25 20.11 7.48
C MET A 145 -9.48 19.31 6.43
N CYS A 146 -9.01 18.10 6.76
CA CYS A 146 -8.38 17.18 5.80
C CYS A 146 -9.41 16.32 5.02
N SER A 147 -10.73 16.50 5.20
CA SER A 147 -11.75 15.67 4.52
C SER A 147 -11.62 15.61 3.00
N PRO A 148 -11.27 16.69 2.26
CA PRO A 148 -11.05 16.59 0.82
C PRO A 148 -9.88 15.67 0.47
N MET A 149 -8.82 15.67 1.29
CA MET A 149 -7.67 14.80 1.11
C MET A 149 -7.98 13.35 1.50
N ILE A 150 -8.82 13.12 2.52
CA ILE A 150 -9.33 11.79 2.87
C ILE A 150 -10.06 11.20 1.66
N PHE A 151 -10.99 11.96 1.08
CA PHE A 151 -11.77 11.55 -0.08
C PHE A 151 -10.88 11.26 -1.31
N TYR A 152 -9.93 12.15 -1.60
CA TYR A 152 -8.96 11.95 -2.68
C TYR A 152 -8.15 10.64 -2.48
N ASN A 153 -7.55 10.45 -1.30
CA ASN A 153 -6.76 9.25 -1.03
C ASN A 153 -7.60 7.97 -1.05
N LEU A 154 -8.86 8.04 -0.61
CA LEU A 154 -9.79 6.90 -0.68
C LEU A 154 -10.04 6.49 -2.13
N ILE A 155 -10.42 7.43 -3.01
CA ILE A 155 -10.66 7.16 -4.43
C ILE A 155 -9.40 6.62 -5.10
N MET A 156 -8.27 7.32 -4.95
CA MET A 156 -7.01 6.89 -5.56
C MET A 156 -6.51 5.55 -5.00
N GLY A 157 -6.77 5.29 -3.72
CA GLY A 157 -6.49 4.01 -3.08
C GLY A 157 -7.34 2.87 -3.66
N ILE A 158 -8.64 3.09 -3.88
CA ILE A 158 -9.54 2.12 -4.51
C ILE A 158 -9.06 1.81 -5.93
N ILE A 159 -8.86 2.84 -6.75
CA ILE A 159 -8.38 2.68 -8.13
C ILE A 159 -7.04 1.92 -8.16
N GLY A 160 -6.07 2.36 -7.34
CA GLY A 160 -4.74 1.75 -7.31
C GLY A 160 -4.75 0.30 -6.82
N SER A 161 -5.60 -0.04 -5.84
CA SER A 161 -5.69 -1.41 -5.33
C SER A 161 -6.40 -2.35 -6.30
N LEU A 162 -7.46 -1.89 -6.98
CA LEU A 162 -8.14 -2.65 -8.02
C LEU A 162 -7.23 -2.91 -9.24
N GLN A 163 -6.31 -1.99 -9.53
CA GLN A 163 -5.34 -2.09 -10.62
C GLN A 163 -3.99 -2.72 -10.21
N THR A 164 -3.92 -3.35 -9.03
CA THR A 164 -2.68 -3.99 -8.54
C THR A 164 -2.24 -5.11 -9.49
N PHE A 165 -1.04 -4.96 -10.05
CA PHE A 165 -0.44 -5.92 -10.98
C PHE A 165 1.09 -5.96 -10.88
N GLY A 166 1.79 -4.89 -11.27
CA GLY A 166 3.23 -4.89 -11.53
C GLY A 166 4.09 -5.36 -10.35
N ASN A 167 3.83 -4.86 -9.15
CA ASN A 167 4.54 -5.28 -7.93
C ASN A 167 4.37 -6.78 -7.68
N VAL A 168 3.13 -7.27 -7.74
CA VAL A 168 2.80 -8.66 -7.44
C VAL A 168 3.40 -9.58 -8.50
N PHE A 169 3.31 -9.21 -9.78
CA PHE A 169 3.88 -9.97 -10.88
C PHE A 169 5.38 -10.19 -10.73
N VAL A 170 6.12 -9.16 -10.33
CA VAL A 170 7.57 -9.24 -10.09
C VAL A 170 7.88 -10.02 -8.81
N LEU A 171 7.18 -9.76 -7.71
CA LEU A 171 7.35 -10.46 -6.44
C LEU A 171 7.14 -11.97 -6.57
N THR A 172 6.17 -12.38 -7.36
CA THR A 172 5.80 -13.78 -7.55
C THR A 172 6.48 -14.44 -8.76
N ASN A 173 7.44 -13.75 -9.39
CA ASN A 173 8.14 -14.23 -10.59
C ASN A 173 7.20 -14.57 -11.75
N GLY A 174 6.25 -13.71 -12.04
CA GLY A 174 5.28 -13.92 -13.11
C GLY A 174 4.22 -14.99 -12.80
N ARG A 175 4.02 -15.31 -11.52
CA ARG A 175 3.02 -16.27 -11.04
C ARG A 175 2.00 -15.56 -10.13
N ALA A 176 0.91 -16.24 -9.79
CA ALA A 176 -0.13 -15.72 -8.91
C ALA A 176 0.11 -16.02 -7.41
N GLY A 177 1.35 -16.30 -7.01
CA GLY A 177 1.69 -16.78 -5.68
C GLY A 177 1.33 -18.26 -5.46
N PRO A 178 1.60 -18.81 -4.27
CA PRO A 178 1.27 -20.18 -3.92
C PRO A 178 -0.26 -20.36 -3.93
N ASN A 179 -0.74 -21.41 -4.57
CA ASN A 179 -2.18 -21.73 -4.71
C ASN A 179 -3.05 -20.54 -5.20
N ASN A 180 -2.51 -19.69 -6.08
CA ASN A 180 -3.15 -18.47 -6.58
C ASN A 180 -3.56 -17.46 -5.48
N SER A 181 -2.94 -17.50 -4.31
CA SER A 181 -3.26 -16.62 -3.18
C SER A 181 -3.04 -15.12 -3.46
N LEU A 182 -2.29 -14.79 -4.50
CA LEU A 182 -2.04 -13.43 -4.99
C LEU A 182 -2.56 -13.24 -6.43
N LEU A 183 -3.56 -14.00 -6.85
CA LEU A 183 -4.19 -13.83 -8.16
C LEU A 183 -5.10 -12.60 -8.16
N PHE A 184 -4.54 -11.43 -8.39
CA PHE A 184 -5.30 -10.19 -8.54
C PHE A 184 -6.10 -10.17 -9.85
N PHE A 185 -7.15 -9.35 -9.89
CA PHE A 185 -8.05 -9.29 -11.03
C PHE A 185 -7.33 -8.87 -12.32
N VAL A 186 -6.46 -7.85 -12.28
CA VAL A 186 -5.64 -7.43 -13.42
C VAL A 186 -4.65 -8.52 -13.84
N MET A 187 -4.08 -9.25 -12.87
CA MET A 187 -3.19 -10.37 -13.16
C MET A 187 -3.93 -11.49 -13.89
N ASN A 188 -5.19 -11.75 -13.50
CA ASN A 188 -6.03 -12.72 -14.20
C ASN A 188 -6.37 -12.26 -15.63
N ILE A 189 -6.67 -10.98 -15.85
CA ILE A 189 -6.83 -10.40 -17.20
C ILE A 189 -5.57 -10.65 -18.04
N TYR A 190 -4.40 -10.37 -17.46
CA TYR A 190 -3.11 -10.56 -18.14
C TYR A 190 -2.88 -12.02 -18.52
N PHE A 191 -3.07 -12.96 -17.60
CA PHE A 191 -2.90 -14.39 -17.91
C PHE A 191 -3.89 -14.88 -18.96
N THR A 192 -5.13 -14.40 -18.95
CA THR A 192 -6.13 -14.73 -19.96
C THR A 192 -5.76 -14.20 -21.34
N ALA A 193 -5.23 -12.97 -21.38
CA ALA A 193 -4.88 -12.32 -22.65
C ALA A 193 -3.58 -12.86 -23.28
N PHE A 194 -2.59 -13.26 -22.45
CA PHE A 194 -1.23 -13.57 -22.87
C PHE A 194 -0.79 -15.01 -22.53
N SER A 195 -1.73 -15.93 -22.32
CA SER A 195 -1.45 -17.36 -22.15
C SER A 195 -1.04 -18.03 -23.47
N THR A 196 -0.66 -19.30 -23.39
CA THR A 196 -0.41 -20.15 -24.57
C THR A 196 -1.65 -20.31 -25.47
N SER A 197 -2.84 -20.15 -24.93
CA SER A 197 -4.13 -20.13 -25.64
C SER A 197 -4.86 -18.84 -25.28
N PRO A 198 -4.56 -17.71 -25.96
CA PRO A 198 -5.06 -16.41 -25.58
C PRO A 198 -6.56 -16.25 -25.87
N GLU A 199 -7.32 -15.88 -24.83
CA GLU A 199 -8.74 -15.56 -24.92
C GLU A 199 -8.94 -14.02 -24.86
N ILE A 200 -8.47 -13.33 -25.92
CA ILE A 200 -8.45 -11.85 -25.96
C ILE A 200 -9.83 -11.26 -25.79
N GLY A 201 -10.88 -11.86 -26.39
CA GLY A 201 -12.26 -11.39 -26.23
C GLY A 201 -12.76 -11.46 -24.79
N TYR A 202 -12.44 -12.56 -24.09
CA TYR A 202 -12.79 -12.72 -22.69
C TYR A 202 -12.00 -11.77 -21.77
N ALA A 203 -10.69 -11.63 -22.01
CA ALA A 203 -9.86 -10.67 -21.29
C ALA A 203 -10.35 -9.22 -21.44
N SER A 204 -10.79 -8.86 -22.67
CA SER A 204 -11.39 -7.54 -22.94
C SER A 204 -12.69 -7.34 -22.19
N ALA A 205 -13.55 -8.35 -22.11
CA ALA A 205 -14.78 -8.30 -21.32
C ALA A 205 -14.49 -8.11 -19.81
N LEU A 206 -13.49 -8.83 -19.28
CA LEU A 206 -13.04 -8.63 -17.88
C LEU A 206 -12.52 -7.22 -17.63
N SER A 207 -11.80 -6.64 -18.59
CA SER A 207 -11.28 -5.26 -18.49
C SER A 207 -12.42 -4.24 -18.45
N TRP A 208 -13.49 -4.45 -19.24
CA TRP A 208 -14.70 -3.63 -19.18
C TRP A 208 -15.42 -3.73 -17.82
N ILE A 209 -15.48 -4.94 -17.26
CA ILE A 209 -16.05 -5.13 -15.91
C ILE A 209 -15.23 -4.36 -14.87
N LEU A 210 -13.90 -4.45 -14.93
CA LEU A 210 -13.03 -3.69 -14.02
C LEU A 210 -13.20 -2.18 -14.15
N PHE A 211 -13.44 -1.69 -15.36
CA PHE A 211 -13.68 -0.26 -15.61
C PHE A 211 -15.02 0.22 -15.03
N LEU A 212 -16.04 -0.65 -14.99
CA LEU A 212 -17.37 -0.31 -14.46
C LEU A 212 -17.46 -0.38 -12.92
N ILE A 213 -16.49 -1.04 -12.25
CA ILE A 213 -16.40 -1.13 -10.79
C ILE A 213 -15.75 0.12 -10.23
#